data_26b2b80c3b8c1528192c669d5d6096f4
#
_entry.id   26b2b80c3b8c1528192c669d5d6096f4
#
_cell.length_a   1.000
_cell.length_b   1.000
_cell.length_c   1.000
_cell.angle_alpha   90.00
_cell.angle_beta   90.00
_cell.angle_gamma   90.00
#
_symmetry.space_group_name_H-M   'P 1'
#
loop_
_entity.id
_entity.type
_entity.pdbx_description
1 polymer ?
#
loop_
_entity_poly.entity_id
_entity_poly.type
_entity_poly.pdbx_seq_one_letter_code
_entity_poly.pdbx_strand_id
1 'polypeptide(L)'
;RPTDFGYLVRGNQQYKPVDFTVESDWSHAAFFMAAGTVGQKIEIAGLNPASTQGDKAVCAMMERFGARVEVRDRIVRCCGGELRPAEIDARDIPDMVPALAVTAAFAKGTTRITGAGRLRFKESDRLQSVALNLRAMGVQVEELPDGLVIHGTGVVQGGTVDGCNDHRIVMAFSVAAAYAAGDSVIKQAESINKTYPAFFEDFCALGGKADVISNR
;
A
#
# COMPACT_ATOMS: atom_id res chain seq x y z
N ARG A 1 -26.92 16.30 -8.40
CA ARG A 1 -27.43 15.15 -9.20
C ARG A 1 -26.48 14.92 -10.37
N PRO A 2 -26.12 13.67 -10.70
CA PRO A 2 -25.37 13.37 -11.91
C PRO A 2 -26.18 13.75 -13.16
N THR A 3 -25.50 14.19 -14.19
CA THR A 3 -26.05 14.48 -15.53
C THR A 3 -25.16 13.79 -16.56
N ASP A 4 -25.60 13.71 -17.80
CA ASP A 4 -24.83 13.11 -18.91
C ASP A 4 -23.48 13.80 -19.15
N PHE A 5 -23.30 15.03 -18.65
CA PHE A 5 -22.13 15.87 -18.85
C PHE A 5 -21.39 16.23 -17.53
N GLY A 6 -21.78 15.67 -16.38
CA GLY A 6 -21.16 15.98 -15.09
C GLY A 6 -22.15 16.05 -13.94
N TYR A 7 -21.91 16.96 -13.01
CA TYR A 7 -22.71 17.14 -11.82
C TYR A 7 -23.30 18.54 -11.77
N LEU A 8 -24.61 18.63 -11.55
CA LEU A 8 -25.27 19.89 -11.21
C LEU A 8 -25.21 20.10 -9.71
N VAL A 9 -24.48 21.11 -9.26
CA VAL A 9 -24.44 21.56 -7.87
C VAL A 9 -25.27 22.83 -7.74
N ARG A 10 -26.33 22.79 -6.94
CA ARG A 10 -27.19 23.96 -6.70
C ARG A 10 -26.51 24.87 -5.66
N GLY A 11 -26.64 26.17 -5.82
CA GLY A 11 -26.21 27.15 -4.84
C GLY A 11 -27.12 27.22 -3.61
N ASN A 12 -26.77 28.08 -2.67
CA ASN A 12 -27.52 28.38 -1.43
C ASN A 12 -27.81 27.14 -0.56
N GLN A 13 -26.87 26.19 -0.51
CA GLN A 13 -26.94 25.01 0.33
C GLN A 13 -26.27 25.28 1.67
N GLN A 14 -26.72 24.61 2.71
CA GLN A 14 -26.10 24.62 4.04
C GLN A 14 -25.89 23.19 4.51
N TYR A 15 -24.75 22.90 5.10
CA TYR A 15 -24.51 21.67 5.82
C TYR A 15 -25.31 21.67 7.11
N LYS A 16 -25.95 20.55 7.42
CA LYS A 16 -26.63 20.33 8.69
C LYS A 16 -25.69 19.54 9.60
N PRO A 17 -25.55 19.93 10.86
CA PRO A 17 -24.83 19.12 11.85
C PRO A 17 -25.44 17.71 11.94
N VAL A 18 -24.58 16.70 11.95
CA VAL A 18 -24.94 15.30 12.16
C VAL A 18 -23.89 14.64 13.04
N ASP A 19 -24.32 13.73 13.89
CA ASP A 19 -23.39 12.85 14.58
C ASP A 19 -22.96 11.75 13.63
N PHE A 20 -21.67 11.74 13.27
CA PHE A 20 -21.13 10.80 12.32
C PHE A 20 -19.77 10.28 12.79
N THR A 21 -19.59 8.96 12.74
CA THR A 21 -18.29 8.32 12.96
C THR A 21 -17.65 8.03 11.62
N VAL A 22 -16.49 8.64 11.37
CA VAL A 22 -15.70 8.39 10.16
C VAL A 22 -15.22 6.94 10.18
N GLU A 23 -15.42 6.22 9.08
CA GLU A 23 -14.90 4.87 8.94
C GLU A 23 -13.38 4.85 8.73
N SER A 24 -12.75 3.72 9.06
CA SER A 24 -11.32 3.52 8.85
C SER A 24 -10.96 3.46 7.36
N ASP A 25 -9.74 3.83 7.05
CA ASP A 25 -9.22 3.94 5.69
C ASP A 25 -8.65 2.61 5.18
N TRP A 26 -9.28 2.08 4.13
CA TRP A 26 -8.84 0.86 3.47
C TRP A 26 -7.50 1.02 2.75
N SER A 27 -7.16 2.24 2.30
CA SER A 27 -5.87 2.49 1.66
C SER A 27 -4.71 2.35 2.64
N HIS A 28 -4.88 2.84 3.88
CA HIS A 28 -3.87 2.66 4.92
C HIS A 28 -3.79 1.21 5.40
N ALA A 29 -4.95 0.54 5.51
CA ALA A 29 -5.00 -0.88 5.86
C ALA A 29 -4.22 -1.77 4.88
N ALA A 30 -4.13 -1.38 3.60
CA ALA A 30 -3.42 -2.13 2.57
C ALA A 30 -1.95 -2.40 2.91
N PHE A 31 -1.26 -1.47 3.58
CA PHE A 31 0.15 -1.66 3.97
C PHE A 31 0.30 -2.73 5.05
N PHE A 32 -0.57 -2.73 6.05
CA PHE A 32 -0.58 -3.78 7.08
C PHE A 32 -1.09 -5.12 6.54
N MET A 33 -2.02 -5.10 5.59
CA MET A 33 -2.42 -6.33 4.90
C MET A 33 -1.28 -6.91 4.06
N ALA A 34 -0.48 -6.06 3.40
CA ALA A 34 0.75 -6.49 2.72
C ALA A 34 1.74 -7.13 3.72
N ALA A 35 1.93 -6.51 4.90
CA ALA A 35 2.74 -7.08 5.97
C ALA A 35 2.22 -8.44 6.43
N GLY A 36 0.89 -8.60 6.61
CA GLY A 36 0.29 -9.89 6.96
C GLY A 36 0.39 -10.93 5.85
N THR A 37 0.39 -10.50 4.58
CA THR A 37 0.53 -11.38 3.41
C THR A 37 1.96 -11.90 3.26
N VAL A 38 2.95 -11.04 3.43
CA VAL A 38 4.38 -11.42 3.34
C VAL A 38 4.83 -12.18 4.58
N GLY A 39 4.35 -11.76 5.76
CA GLY A 39 4.70 -12.33 7.05
C GLY A 39 3.77 -13.47 7.49
N GLN A 40 3.32 -13.41 8.74
CA GLN A 40 2.49 -14.48 9.31
C GLN A 40 1.02 -14.11 9.41
N LYS A 41 0.69 -13.13 10.22
CA LYS A 41 -0.70 -12.74 10.48
C LYS A 41 -0.77 -11.30 10.97
N ILE A 42 -1.72 -10.56 10.42
CA ILE A 42 -2.15 -9.23 10.90
C ILE A 42 -3.67 -9.23 11.07
N GLU A 43 -4.12 -8.60 12.12
CA GLU A 43 -5.54 -8.32 12.37
C GLU A 43 -5.74 -6.80 12.43
N ILE A 44 -6.70 -6.29 11.65
CA ILE A 44 -7.01 -4.87 11.54
C ILE A 44 -8.47 -4.66 11.93
N ALA A 45 -8.71 -3.89 12.98
CA ALA A 45 -10.05 -3.55 13.45
C ALA A 45 -10.53 -2.21 12.89
N GLY A 46 -11.85 -2.02 12.87
CA GLY A 46 -12.49 -0.74 12.50
C GLY A 46 -12.85 -0.60 11.02
N LEU A 47 -12.40 -1.50 10.16
CA LEU A 47 -12.71 -1.48 8.73
C LEU A 47 -14.18 -1.84 8.49
N ASN A 48 -14.88 -1.05 7.67
CA ASN A 48 -16.27 -1.30 7.33
C ASN A 48 -16.40 -2.18 6.08
N PRO A 49 -16.90 -3.42 6.18
CA PRO A 49 -17.06 -4.30 5.01
C PRO A 49 -18.05 -3.76 3.98
N ALA A 50 -19.01 -2.93 4.41
CA ALA A 50 -19.99 -2.29 3.54
C ALA A 50 -19.51 -0.93 2.98
N SER A 51 -18.24 -0.55 3.22
CA SER A 51 -17.66 0.67 2.70
C SER A 51 -17.75 0.77 1.18
N THR A 52 -17.95 1.97 0.68
CA THR A 52 -17.89 2.31 -0.73
C THR A 52 -16.48 2.71 -1.19
N GLN A 53 -15.49 2.68 -0.30
CA GLN A 53 -14.08 2.90 -0.66
C GLN A 53 -13.63 1.82 -1.66
N GLY A 54 -13.12 2.22 -2.82
CA GLY A 54 -12.65 1.30 -3.87
C GLY A 54 -11.50 0.40 -3.38
N ASP A 55 -10.66 0.94 -2.52
CA ASP A 55 -9.48 0.27 -1.98
C ASP A 55 -9.80 -0.94 -1.06
N LYS A 56 -11.08 -1.15 -0.71
CA LYS A 56 -11.55 -2.42 -0.11
C LYS A 56 -11.19 -3.63 -0.98
N ALA A 57 -10.99 -3.45 -2.28
CA ALA A 57 -10.54 -4.49 -3.20
C ALA A 57 -9.17 -5.09 -2.80
N VAL A 58 -8.41 -4.46 -1.89
CA VAL A 58 -7.16 -5.01 -1.36
C VAL A 58 -7.32 -6.43 -0.82
N CYS A 59 -8.46 -6.77 -0.22
CA CYS A 59 -8.73 -8.13 0.26
C CYS A 59 -8.56 -9.16 -0.87
N ALA A 60 -9.24 -8.94 -1.99
CA ALA A 60 -9.14 -9.81 -3.15
C ALA A 60 -7.74 -9.80 -3.79
N MET A 61 -7.03 -8.67 -3.74
CA MET A 61 -5.66 -8.61 -4.25
C MET A 61 -4.70 -9.43 -3.39
N MET A 62 -4.80 -9.36 -2.06
CA MET A 62 -3.96 -10.19 -1.18
C MET A 62 -4.27 -11.69 -1.34
N GLU A 63 -5.54 -12.05 -1.55
CA GLU A 63 -5.91 -13.44 -1.87
C GLU A 63 -5.32 -13.93 -3.21
N ARG A 64 -5.23 -13.06 -4.22
CA ARG A 64 -4.53 -13.37 -5.48
C ARG A 64 -3.06 -13.67 -5.26
N PHE A 65 -2.40 -12.97 -4.35
CA PHE A 65 -1.03 -13.27 -3.95
C PHE A 65 -0.90 -14.53 -3.09
N GLY A 66 -2.00 -15.17 -2.68
CA GLY A 66 -1.98 -16.41 -1.92
C GLY A 66 -2.22 -16.25 -0.42
N ALA A 67 -2.51 -15.05 0.06
CA ALA A 67 -2.93 -14.85 1.44
C ALA A 67 -4.32 -15.42 1.69
N ARG A 68 -4.59 -15.78 2.94
CA ARG A 68 -5.94 -16.02 3.43
C ARG A 68 -6.46 -14.75 4.10
N VAL A 69 -7.55 -14.21 3.57
CA VAL A 69 -8.19 -13.01 4.09
C VAL A 69 -9.57 -13.36 4.65
N GLU A 70 -9.79 -13.06 5.92
CA GLU A 70 -11.07 -13.23 6.60
C GLU A 70 -11.61 -11.87 6.99
N VAL A 71 -12.82 -11.56 6.56
CA VAL A 71 -13.55 -10.35 6.95
C VAL A 71 -14.72 -10.73 7.80
N ARG A 72 -14.71 -10.33 9.07
CA ARG A 72 -15.79 -10.62 9.99
C ARG A 72 -16.11 -9.37 10.80
N ASP A 73 -17.37 -8.95 10.74
CA ASP A 73 -17.84 -7.71 11.34
C ASP A 73 -17.02 -6.51 10.82
N ARG A 74 -16.23 -5.86 11.68
CA ARG A 74 -15.33 -4.77 11.32
C ARG A 74 -13.86 -5.15 11.52
N ILE A 75 -13.56 -6.43 11.48
CA ILE A 75 -12.20 -6.98 11.64
C ILE A 75 -11.80 -7.68 10.35
N VAL A 76 -10.62 -7.35 9.87
CA VAL A 76 -9.98 -8.02 8.74
C VAL A 76 -8.75 -8.75 9.26
N ARG A 77 -8.69 -10.05 9.02
CA ARG A 77 -7.52 -10.89 9.28
C ARG A 77 -6.86 -11.22 7.97
N CYS A 78 -5.58 -10.91 7.86
CA CYS A 78 -4.77 -11.26 6.71
C CYS A 78 -3.63 -12.17 7.18
N CYS A 79 -3.60 -13.38 6.65
CA CYS A 79 -2.59 -14.39 6.98
C CYS A 79 -1.83 -14.76 5.72
N GLY A 80 -0.49 -14.72 5.81
CA GLY A 80 0.39 -15.17 4.75
C GLY A 80 0.18 -16.65 4.39
N GLY A 81 0.55 -16.99 3.16
CA GLY A 81 0.50 -18.32 2.62
C GLY A 81 1.68 -18.53 1.66
N GLU A 82 1.55 -19.48 0.75
CA GLU A 82 2.50 -19.60 -0.35
C GLU A 82 2.29 -18.44 -1.34
N LEU A 83 3.22 -17.49 -1.35
CA LEU A 83 3.13 -16.33 -2.22
C LEU A 83 3.31 -16.71 -3.69
N ARG A 84 2.44 -16.20 -4.53
CA ARG A 84 2.42 -16.43 -5.98
C ARG A 84 2.25 -15.12 -6.73
N PRO A 85 2.78 -15.02 -7.96
CA PRO A 85 2.63 -13.82 -8.78
C PRO A 85 1.17 -13.61 -9.19
N ALA A 86 0.84 -12.36 -9.55
CA ALA A 86 -0.52 -11.99 -9.92
C ALA A 86 -0.56 -11.01 -11.10
N GLU A 87 -1.66 -11.05 -11.85
CA GLU A 87 -2.03 -10.01 -12.82
C GLU A 87 -3.03 -9.06 -12.15
N ILE A 88 -2.73 -7.77 -12.16
CA ILE A 88 -3.49 -6.75 -11.43
C ILE A 88 -3.82 -5.59 -12.37
N ASP A 89 -5.12 -5.29 -12.51
CA ASP A 89 -5.60 -4.04 -13.08
C ASP A 89 -5.82 -3.03 -11.93
N ALA A 90 -5.05 -1.95 -11.92
CA ALA A 90 -5.04 -0.97 -10.86
C ALA A 90 -5.86 0.30 -11.19
N ARG A 91 -6.67 0.29 -12.27
CA ARG A 91 -7.42 1.48 -12.70
C ARG A 91 -8.30 2.08 -11.60
N ASP A 92 -8.95 1.24 -10.82
CA ASP A 92 -9.87 1.66 -9.77
C ASP A 92 -9.24 1.66 -8.37
N ILE A 93 -7.99 1.17 -8.25
CA ILE A 93 -7.26 0.99 -6.99
C ILE A 93 -5.81 1.50 -7.07
N PRO A 94 -5.53 2.63 -7.73
CA PRO A 94 -4.16 3.07 -7.99
C PRO A 94 -3.36 3.30 -6.70
N ASP A 95 -4.00 3.76 -5.65
CA ASP A 95 -3.33 4.09 -4.39
C ASP A 95 -2.81 2.87 -3.62
N MET A 96 -3.25 1.67 -4.00
CA MET A 96 -2.74 0.41 -3.44
C MET A 96 -1.48 -0.11 -4.15
N VAL A 97 -1.12 0.43 -5.32
CA VAL A 97 0.01 -0.08 -6.12
C VAL A 97 1.30 -0.17 -5.34
N PRO A 98 1.72 0.79 -4.50
CA PRO A 98 2.94 0.63 -3.71
C PRO A 98 2.93 -0.59 -2.78
N ALA A 99 1.82 -0.86 -2.08
CA ALA A 99 1.68 -2.02 -1.21
C ALA A 99 1.65 -3.34 -2.00
N LEU A 100 0.93 -3.36 -3.15
CA LEU A 100 0.85 -4.52 -4.03
C LEU A 100 2.21 -4.84 -4.69
N ALA A 101 2.96 -3.81 -5.08
CA ALA A 101 4.29 -3.96 -5.69
C ALA A 101 5.31 -4.53 -4.69
N VAL A 102 5.27 -4.09 -3.44
CA VAL A 102 6.08 -4.65 -2.36
C VAL A 102 5.71 -6.12 -2.13
N THR A 103 4.41 -6.45 -2.04
CA THR A 103 3.96 -7.85 -1.91
C THR A 103 4.46 -8.71 -3.08
N ALA A 104 4.38 -8.18 -4.31
CA ALA A 104 4.86 -8.86 -5.52
C ALA A 104 6.36 -9.19 -5.48
N ALA A 105 7.18 -8.34 -4.86
CA ALA A 105 8.62 -8.55 -4.74
C ALA A 105 8.96 -9.83 -3.94
N PHE A 106 8.12 -10.20 -2.98
CA PHE A 106 8.26 -11.42 -2.19
C PHE A 106 7.60 -12.65 -2.83
N ALA A 107 6.79 -12.49 -3.86
CA ALA A 107 6.20 -13.60 -4.60
C ALA A 107 7.20 -14.15 -5.64
N LYS A 108 7.40 -15.49 -5.68
CA LYS A 108 8.28 -16.09 -6.69
C LYS A 108 7.62 -16.11 -8.06
N GLY A 109 8.15 -15.34 -9.00
CA GLY A 109 7.66 -15.25 -10.37
C GLY A 109 7.36 -13.81 -10.81
N THR A 110 6.61 -13.65 -11.89
CA THR A 110 6.39 -12.35 -12.51
C THR A 110 4.97 -11.84 -12.22
N THR A 111 4.89 -10.71 -11.52
CA THR A 111 3.65 -9.97 -11.32
C THR A 111 3.59 -8.80 -12.31
N ARG A 112 2.44 -8.62 -12.93
CA ARG A 112 2.17 -7.47 -13.80
C ARG A 112 1.07 -6.61 -13.20
N ILE A 113 1.35 -5.32 -13.05
CA ILE A 113 0.39 -4.29 -12.62
C ILE A 113 0.19 -3.34 -13.78
N THR A 114 -1.05 -3.13 -14.20
CA THR A 114 -1.43 -2.25 -15.33
C THR A 114 -2.52 -1.26 -14.92
N GLY A 115 -2.84 -0.30 -15.80
CA GLY A 115 -3.90 0.67 -15.55
C GLY A 115 -3.55 1.73 -14.50
N ALA A 116 -2.30 1.85 -14.11
CA ALA A 116 -1.82 2.71 -13.03
C ALA A 116 -1.26 4.06 -13.50
N GLY A 117 -1.48 4.47 -14.76
CA GLY A 117 -0.88 5.68 -15.34
C GLY A 117 -1.15 6.97 -14.56
N ARG A 118 -2.28 7.05 -13.83
CA ARG A 118 -2.59 8.20 -12.95
C ARG A 118 -1.59 8.39 -11.80
N LEU A 119 -0.84 7.37 -11.45
CA LEU A 119 0.16 7.42 -10.38
C LEU A 119 1.35 8.31 -10.70
N ARG A 120 1.58 8.63 -11.97
CA ARG A 120 2.63 9.56 -12.37
C ARG A 120 2.37 11.01 -11.96
N PHE A 121 1.12 11.32 -11.61
CA PHE A 121 0.66 12.66 -11.25
C PHE A 121 0.17 12.74 -9.79
N LYS A 122 0.68 11.90 -8.91
CA LYS A 122 0.40 11.92 -7.47
C LYS A 122 1.45 12.76 -6.73
N GLU A 123 1.62 12.55 -5.41
CA GLU A 123 2.60 13.26 -4.58
C GLU A 123 4.05 13.07 -5.07
N SER A 124 4.30 11.94 -5.69
CA SER A 124 5.48 11.60 -6.48
C SER A 124 5.04 10.93 -7.77
N ASP A 125 5.93 10.74 -8.75
CA ASP A 125 5.72 9.70 -9.77
C ASP A 125 5.86 8.35 -9.08
N ARG A 126 4.74 7.81 -8.57
CA ARG A 126 4.72 6.58 -7.78
C ARG A 126 5.19 5.36 -8.55
N LEU A 127 4.98 5.29 -9.88
CA LEU A 127 5.49 4.18 -10.68
C LEU A 127 7.01 4.20 -10.70
N GLN A 128 7.60 5.36 -10.98
CA GLN A 128 9.04 5.55 -10.94
C GLN A 128 9.60 5.31 -9.54
N SER A 129 9.01 5.91 -8.51
CA SER A 129 9.46 5.78 -7.12
C SER A 129 9.46 4.33 -6.65
N VAL A 130 8.40 3.57 -6.95
CA VAL A 130 8.32 2.14 -6.63
C VAL A 130 9.39 1.35 -7.38
N ALA A 131 9.54 1.58 -8.70
CA ALA A 131 10.51 0.86 -9.51
C ALA A 131 11.95 1.10 -9.04
N LEU A 132 12.33 2.36 -8.76
CA LEU A 132 13.66 2.72 -8.28
C LEU A 132 13.97 2.07 -6.93
N ASN A 133 13.04 2.15 -5.99
CA ASN A 133 13.22 1.62 -4.65
C ASN A 133 13.26 0.08 -4.61
N LEU A 134 12.41 -0.61 -5.39
CA LEU A 134 12.49 -2.06 -5.51
C LEU A 134 13.83 -2.51 -6.12
N ARG A 135 14.33 -1.80 -7.13
CA ARG A 135 15.67 -2.06 -7.71
C ARG A 135 16.79 -1.83 -6.68
N ALA A 136 16.68 -0.78 -5.86
CA ALA A 136 17.63 -0.52 -4.77
C ALA A 136 17.64 -1.63 -3.71
N MET A 137 16.54 -2.37 -3.57
CA MET A 137 16.39 -3.55 -2.71
C MET A 137 16.61 -4.88 -3.45
N GLY A 138 17.27 -4.84 -4.62
CA GLY A 138 17.68 -6.04 -5.37
C GLY A 138 16.60 -6.72 -6.18
N VAL A 139 15.43 -6.11 -6.36
CA VAL A 139 14.33 -6.68 -7.15
C VAL A 139 14.39 -6.19 -8.60
N GLN A 140 14.29 -7.10 -9.56
CA GLN A 140 14.21 -6.73 -10.97
C GLN A 140 12.80 -6.22 -11.28
N VAL A 141 12.72 -5.00 -11.83
CA VAL A 141 11.46 -4.32 -12.15
C VAL A 141 11.55 -3.66 -13.52
N GLU A 142 10.55 -3.87 -14.35
CA GLU A 142 10.33 -3.10 -15.58
C GLU A 142 9.25 -2.06 -15.31
N GLU A 143 9.59 -0.81 -15.57
CA GLU A 143 8.64 0.31 -15.48
C GLU A 143 7.97 0.50 -16.83
N LEU A 144 6.62 0.41 -16.84
CA LEU A 144 5.80 0.63 -18.03
C LEU A 144 5.18 2.04 -17.98
N PRO A 145 4.70 2.59 -19.10
CA PRO A 145 4.01 3.89 -19.12
C PRO A 145 2.84 3.98 -18.13
N ASP A 146 2.11 2.89 -17.93
CA ASP A 146 0.92 2.80 -17.08
C ASP A 146 0.97 1.68 -16.04
N GLY A 147 2.18 1.18 -15.69
CA GLY A 147 2.27 0.06 -14.75
C GLY A 147 3.67 -0.41 -14.46
N LEU A 148 3.76 -1.61 -13.90
CA LEU A 148 5.01 -2.25 -13.48
C LEU A 148 4.99 -3.75 -13.82
N VAL A 149 6.15 -4.29 -14.21
CA VAL A 149 6.40 -5.74 -14.22
C VAL A 149 7.46 -6.03 -13.17
N ILE A 150 7.13 -6.87 -12.20
CA ILE A 150 7.96 -7.14 -11.04
C ILE A 150 8.34 -8.62 -11.04
N HIS A 151 9.64 -8.89 -11.08
CA HIS A 151 10.19 -10.25 -11.05
C HIS A 151 10.61 -10.60 -9.62
N GLY A 152 9.67 -11.06 -8.83
CA GLY A 152 9.90 -11.44 -7.44
C GLY A 152 10.66 -12.76 -7.33
N THR A 153 11.59 -12.82 -6.39
CA THR A 153 12.41 -14.00 -6.11
C THR A 153 12.07 -14.70 -4.79
N GLY A 154 11.16 -14.09 -4.02
CA GLY A 154 10.85 -14.53 -2.66
C GLY A 154 11.78 -13.93 -1.60
N VAL A 155 12.83 -13.22 -2.01
CA VAL A 155 13.79 -12.55 -1.13
C VAL A 155 14.01 -11.12 -1.62
N VAL A 156 13.92 -10.17 -0.71
CA VAL A 156 14.21 -8.75 -0.93
C VAL A 156 15.41 -8.39 -0.06
N GLN A 157 16.36 -7.67 -0.61
CA GLN A 157 17.56 -7.24 0.12
C GLN A 157 17.31 -5.96 0.90
N GLY A 158 18.08 -5.74 1.99
CA GLY A 158 18.16 -4.42 2.61
C GLY A 158 18.76 -3.38 1.67
N GLY A 159 18.42 -2.12 1.86
CA GLY A 159 18.91 -1.05 0.99
C GLY A 159 18.53 0.34 1.45
N THR A 160 18.95 1.33 0.68
CA THR A 160 18.56 2.72 0.89
C THR A 160 17.36 3.06 -0.01
N VAL A 161 16.26 3.38 0.61
CA VAL A 161 14.99 3.77 0.00
C VAL A 161 14.83 5.27 0.04
N ASP A 162 14.41 5.89 -1.06
CA ASP A 162 13.99 7.28 -1.09
C ASP A 162 12.46 7.35 -0.92
N GLY A 163 12.00 8.00 0.13
CA GLY A 163 10.57 8.20 0.38
C GLY A 163 9.88 9.12 -0.62
N CYS A 164 10.66 9.85 -1.44
CA CYS A 164 10.15 10.75 -2.49
C CYS A 164 9.11 11.75 -1.97
N ASN A 165 9.21 12.14 -0.70
CA ASN A 165 8.23 12.97 -0.01
C ASN A 165 6.78 12.44 -0.17
N ASP A 166 6.61 11.13 -0.27
CA ASP A 166 5.34 10.44 -0.45
C ASP A 166 5.12 9.40 0.66
N HIS A 167 4.10 9.62 1.48
CA HIS A 167 3.76 8.77 2.61
C HIS A 167 3.50 7.32 2.21
N ARG A 168 2.92 7.06 1.02
CA ARG A 168 2.64 5.70 0.55
C ARG A 168 3.90 4.95 0.17
N ILE A 169 4.90 5.66 -0.35
CA ILE A 169 6.22 5.07 -0.63
C ILE A 169 6.89 4.72 0.70
N VAL A 170 6.89 5.62 1.67
CA VAL A 170 7.46 5.34 3.00
C VAL A 170 6.79 4.13 3.64
N MET A 171 5.45 4.09 3.72
CA MET A 171 4.74 2.98 4.35
C MET A 171 4.98 1.63 3.64
N ALA A 172 4.91 1.61 2.30
CA ALA A 172 5.15 0.40 1.52
C ALA A 172 6.56 -0.17 1.74
N PHE A 173 7.57 0.70 1.67
CA PHE A 173 8.96 0.26 1.82
C PHE A 173 9.37 0.02 3.27
N SER A 174 8.67 0.55 4.26
CA SER A 174 8.79 0.10 5.65
C SER A 174 8.35 -1.36 5.81
N VAL A 175 7.27 -1.74 5.14
CA VAL A 175 6.84 -3.15 5.10
C VAL A 175 7.87 -4.02 4.38
N ALA A 176 8.40 -3.56 3.22
CA ALA A 176 9.46 -4.30 2.53
C ALA A 176 10.70 -4.49 3.41
N ALA A 177 11.13 -3.43 4.11
CA ALA A 177 12.29 -3.43 5.00
C ALA A 177 12.12 -4.41 6.18
N ALA A 178 10.90 -4.53 6.72
CA ALA A 178 10.63 -5.46 7.84
C ALA A 178 10.90 -6.93 7.50
N TYR A 179 10.82 -7.30 6.23
CA TYR A 179 11.02 -8.68 5.75
C TYR A 179 12.25 -8.83 4.84
N ALA A 180 13.02 -7.77 4.65
CA ALA A 180 14.24 -7.79 3.84
C ALA A 180 15.37 -8.59 4.50
N ALA A 181 16.27 -9.13 3.69
CA ALA A 181 17.48 -9.78 4.15
C ALA A 181 18.57 -8.73 4.42
N GLY A 182 18.45 -8.04 5.55
CA GLY A 182 19.38 -6.99 6.00
C GLY A 182 18.69 -5.66 6.28
N ASP A 183 19.45 -4.74 6.88
CA ASP A 183 18.95 -3.45 7.30
C ASP A 183 18.60 -2.54 6.10
N SER A 184 17.62 -1.68 6.29
CA SER A 184 17.23 -0.68 5.30
C SER A 184 17.19 0.71 5.91
N VAL A 185 17.51 1.72 5.11
CA VAL A 185 17.38 3.13 5.49
C VAL A 185 16.30 3.76 4.61
N ILE A 186 15.30 4.36 5.22
CA ILE A 186 14.23 5.08 4.52
C ILE A 186 14.42 6.58 4.73
N LYS A 187 14.74 7.28 3.65
CA LYS A 187 14.88 8.72 3.63
C LYS A 187 13.50 9.40 3.53
N GLN A 188 13.41 10.65 4.01
CA GLN A 188 12.18 11.46 3.96
C GLN A 188 10.98 10.74 4.63
N ALA A 189 11.26 9.95 5.67
CA ALA A 189 10.26 9.16 6.38
C ALA A 189 9.20 10.04 7.08
N GLU A 190 9.52 11.31 7.35
CA GLU A 190 8.60 12.30 7.92
C GLU A 190 7.38 12.58 7.02
N SER A 191 7.41 12.18 5.75
CA SER A 191 6.28 12.33 4.83
C SER A 191 5.02 11.56 5.28
N ILE A 192 5.15 10.56 6.17
CA ILE A 192 4.02 9.87 6.80
C ILE A 192 3.10 10.83 7.56
N ASN A 193 3.64 11.94 8.08
CA ASN A 193 2.87 12.94 8.83
C ASN A 193 1.74 13.58 8.00
N LYS A 194 1.76 13.43 6.68
CA LYS A 194 0.70 13.93 5.79
C LYS A 194 -0.64 13.22 5.99
N THR A 195 -0.61 11.92 6.34
CA THR A 195 -1.83 11.10 6.39
C THR A 195 -1.87 10.11 7.53
N TYR A 196 -0.72 9.65 8.03
CA TYR A 196 -0.66 8.65 9.10
C TYR A 196 0.51 8.92 10.07
N PRO A 197 0.44 9.97 10.89
CA PRO A 197 1.53 10.34 11.80
C PRO A 197 1.96 9.21 12.77
N ALA A 198 1.02 8.38 13.22
CA ALA A 198 1.28 7.27 14.13
C ALA A 198 1.79 5.99 13.45
N PHE A 199 2.07 6.01 12.14
CA PHE A 199 2.42 4.79 11.39
C PHE A 199 3.59 4.00 12.02
N PHE A 200 4.68 4.66 12.38
CA PHE A 200 5.84 3.95 12.97
C PHE A 200 5.58 3.49 14.40
N GLU A 201 4.71 4.16 15.15
CA GLU A 201 4.27 3.71 16.48
C GLU A 201 3.49 2.40 16.35
N ASP A 202 2.51 2.34 15.45
CA ASP A 202 1.74 1.15 15.17
C ASP A 202 2.59 0.03 14.56
N PHE A 203 3.52 0.38 13.64
CA PHE A 203 4.47 -0.56 13.04
C PHE A 203 5.35 -1.23 14.12
N CYS A 204 5.88 -0.46 15.06
CA CYS A 204 6.68 -0.99 16.16
C CYS A 204 5.84 -1.79 17.16
N ALA A 205 4.61 -1.36 17.46
CA ALA A 205 3.69 -2.09 18.33
C ALA A 205 3.32 -3.47 17.77
N LEU A 206 3.32 -3.62 16.45
CA LEU A 206 3.13 -4.89 15.75
C LEU A 206 4.39 -5.76 15.65
N GLY A 207 5.52 -5.32 16.23
CA GLY A 207 6.78 -6.07 16.25
C GLY A 207 7.79 -5.64 15.20
N GLY A 208 7.50 -4.66 14.38
CA GLY A 208 8.46 -4.00 13.51
C GLY A 208 9.54 -3.29 14.34
N LYS A 209 10.72 -3.11 13.76
CA LYS A 209 11.82 -2.35 14.38
C LYS A 209 12.17 -1.18 13.49
N ALA A 210 12.08 0.01 14.03
CA ALA A 210 12.44 1.24 13.34
C ALA A 210 13.04 2.24 14.33
N ASP A 211 14.20 2.79 13.98
CA ASP A 211 14.88 3.82 14.74
C ASP A 211 14.95 5.10 13.91
N VAL A 212 14.74 6.23 14.55
CA VAL A 212 14.86 7.54 13.90
C VAL A 212 16.34 7.91 13.82
N ILE A 213 16.85 8.06 12.60
CA ILE A 213 18.20 8.59 12.35
C ILE A 213 18.04 10.10 12.11
N SER A 214 18.35 10.92 13.12
CA SER A 214 18.42 12.36 12.95
C SER A 214 19.81 12.75 12.40
N ASN A 215 19.84 13.46 11.29
CA ASN A 215 21.05 14.17 10.89
C ASN A 215 21.28 15.29 11.94
N ARG A 216 22.33 15.13 12.75
CA ARG A 216 22.85 16.18 13.60
C ARG A 216 23.70 17.14 12.77
#